data_6e1668684121c229e2f414a9960ec447
#
_entry.id   6e1668684121c229e2f414a9960ec447
#
_cell.length_a   1.000
_cell.length_b   1.000
_cell.length_c   1.000
_cell.angle_alpha   90.00
_cell.angle_beta   90.00
_cell.angle_gamma   90.00
#
_symmetry.space_group_name_H-M   'P 1'
#
loop_
_entity.id
_entity.type
_entity.pdbx_description
1 polymer ?
#
loop_
_entity_poly.entity_id
_entity_poly.type
_entity_poly.pdbx_seq_one_letter_code
_entity_poly.pdbx_strand_id
1 'polypeptide(L)'
;MPSKGILALLEAKPGKADELAAFLRQGRELAMAEEGTVTWYAFQVDESTFGIYDTFDDDAGRQAHLNGEIAKALFQVAPDLLAKDPDIRPVGVLAAK
;
A
#
# COMPACT_ATOMS: atom_id res chain seq x y z
N MET A 1 19.89 -2.17 5.63
CA MET A 1 18.90 -2.89 4.79
C MET A 1 17.56 -2.88 5.50
N PRO A 2 16.47 -2.51 4.84
CA PRO A 2 15.15 -2.65 5.44
C PRO A 2 14.84 -4.12 5.67
N SER A 3 14.31 -4.45 6.84
CA SER A 3 14.07 -5.85 7.22
C SER A 3 12.60 -6.22 7.29
N LYS A 4 11.72 -5.24 7.31
CA LYS A 4 10.27 -5.43 7.44
C LYS A 4 9.58 -4.87 6.22
N GLY A 5 8.47 -5.49 5.83
CA GLY A 5 7.68 -4.99 4.71
C GLY A 5 6.20 -5.28 4.89
N ILE A 6 5.41 -4.71 3.98
CA ILE A 6 3.99 -5.01 3.85
C ILE A 6 3.69 -5.19 2.36
N LEU A 7 2.96 -6.25 2.05
CA LEU A 7 2.36 -6.43 0.74
C LEU A 7 0.86 -6.27 0.88
N ALA A 8 0.28 -5.30 0.18
CA ALA A 8 -1.16 -5.11 0.13
C ALA A 8 -1.66 -5.40 -1.27
N LEU A 9 -2.63 -6.30 -1.39
CA LEU A 9 -3.27 -6.63 -2.66
C LEU A 9 -4.69 -6.06 -2.66
N LEU A 10 -5.03 -5.38 -3.74
CA LEU A 10 -6.26 -4.61 -3.88
C LEU A 10 -6.96 -5.03 -5.15
N GLU A 11 -8.26 -5.33 -5.05
CA GLU A 11 -9.07 -5.67 -6.21
C GLU A 11 -10.11 -4.58 -6.47
N ALA A 12 -10.04 -3.96 -7.65
CA ALA A 12 -10.97 -2.90 -8.02
C ALA A 12 -12.34 -3.48 -8.36
N LYS A 13 -13.40 -2.77 -7.94
CA LYS A 13 -14.75 -3.04 -8.43
C LYS A 13 -14.81 -2.81 -9.94
N PRO A 14 -15.75 -3.49 -10.66
CA PRO A 14 -15.97 -3.22 -12.07
C PRO A 14 -16.18 -1.72 -12.32
N GLY A 15 -15.45 -1.16 -13.27
CA GLY A 15 -15.52 0.26 -13.60
C GLY A 15 -14.77 1.20 -12.68
N LYS A 16 -14.04 0.68 -11.69
CA LYS A 16 -13.32 1.51 -10.70
C LYS A 16 -11.80 1.42 -10.81
N ALA A 17 -11.26 0.67 -11.76
CA ALA A 17 -9.82 0.48 -11.88
C ALA A 17 -9.07 1.80 -12.09
N ASP A 18 -9.60 2.70 -12.94
CA ASP A 18 -8.95 3.99 -13.19
C ASP A 18 -8.92 4.88 -11.96
N GLU A 19 -10.01 4.89 -11.18
CA GLU A 19 -10.06 5.65 -9.92
C GLU A 19 -9.08 5.09 -8.90
N LEU A 20 -8.98 3.75 -8.81
CA LEU A 20 -8.03 3.11 -7.91
C LEU A 20 -6.59 3.45 -8.32
N ALA A 21 -6.28 3.39 -9.60
CA ALA A 21 -4.96 3.76 -10.09
C ALA A 21 -4.61 5.21 -9.74
N ALA A 22 -5.57 6.13 -9.93
CA ALA A 22 -5.37 7.55 -9.58
C ALA A 22 -5.15 7.74 -8.08
N PHE A 23 -5.93 7.04 -7.26
CA PHE A 23 -5.76 7.06 -5.80
C PHE A 23 -4.36 6.62 -5.40
N LEU A 24 -3.86 5.52 -5.99
CA LEU A 24 -2.53 5.00 -5.67
C LEU A 24 -1.42 5.96 -6.11
N ARG A 25 -1.55 6.61 -7.25
CA ARG A 25 -0.58 7.63 -7.68
C ARG A 25 -0.53 8.80 -6.71
N GLN A 26 -1.68 9.27 -6.24
CA GLN A 26 -1.76 10.35 -5.24
C GLN A 26 -1.21 9.91 -3.88
N GLY A 27 -1.37 8.64 -3.54
CA GLY A 27 -0.88 8.08 -2.29
C GLY A 27 0.64 8.24 -2.10
N ARG A 28 1.39 8.36 -3.18
CA ARG A 28 2.84 8.58 -3.12
C ARG A 28 3.20 9.78 -2.24
N GLU A 29 2.46 10.87 -2.33
CA GLU A 29 2.75 12.08 -1.54
C GLU A 29 2.62 11.81 -0.04
N LEU A 30 1.62 11.04 0.36
CA LEU A 30 1.47 10.66 1.77
C LEU A 30 2.60 9.73 2.22
N ALA A 31 2.99 8.79 1.36
CA ALA A 31 4.08 7.87 1.67
C ALA A 31 5.42 8.61 1.82
N MET A 32 5.67 9.60 0.96
CA MET A 32 6.88 10.41 1.02
C MET A 32 7.02 11.20 2.33
N ALA A 33 5.89 11.54 2.96
CA ALA A 33 5.89 12.25 4.23
C ALA A 33 6.15 11.34 5.44
N GLU A 34 6.13 10.02 5.26
CA GLU A 34 6.35 9.06 6.36
C GLU A 34 7.83 8.78 6.53
N GLU A 35 8.40 9.21 7.66
CA GLU A 35 9.83 9.05 7.93
C GLU A 35 10.25 7.59 8.06
N GLY A 36 9.40 6.74 8.62
CA GLY A 36 9.72 5.34 8.84
C GLY A 36 9.55 4.44 7.61
N THR A 37 8.97 4.93 6.53
CA THR A 37 8.79 4.19 5.29
C THR A 37 10.02 4.37 4.41
N VAL A 38 10.77 3.29 4.20
CA VAL A 38 12.03 3.35 3.44
C VAL A 38 11.76 3.34 1.94
N THR A 39 10.93 2.41 1.48
CA THR A 39 10.50 2.34 0.08
C THR A 39 8.99 2.14 0.02
N TRP A 40 8.40 2.60 -1.07
CA TRP A 40 6.97 2.46 -1.29
C TRP A 40 6.71 2.38 -2.79
N TYR A 41 6.02 1.32 -3.20
CA TYR A 41 5.64 1.10 -4.59
C TYR A 41 4.17 0.82 -4.68
N ALA A 42 3.49 1.45 -5.65
CA ALA A 42 2.17 1.04 -6.07
C ALA A 42 2.30 0.43 -7.46
N PHE A 43 1.58 -0.66 -7.72
CA PHE A 43 1.71 -1.38 -8.98
C PHE A 43 0.37 -1.96 -9.43
N GLN A 44 0.30 -2.31 -10.69
CA GLN A 44 -0.86 -2.94 -11.30
C GLN A 44 -0.44 -4.31 -11.84
N VAL A 45 -1.20 -5.34 -11.47
CA VAL A 45 -0.95 -6.72 -11.90
C VAL A 45 -1.71 -7.04 -13.18
N ASP A 46 -3.00 -6.70 -13.21
CA ASP A 46 -3.88 -6.88 -14.36
C ASP A 46 -4.96 -5.80 -14.33
N GLU A 47 -6.00 -5.94 -15.16
CA GLU A 47 -7.03 -4.91 -15.31
C GLU A 47 -7.71 -4.51 -14.00
N SER A 48 -7.84 -5.43 -13.05
CA SER A 48 -8.56 -5.18 -11.80
C SER A 48 -7.72 -5.34 -10.55
N THR A 49 -6.50 -5.90 -10.65
CA THR A 49 -5.67 -6.21 -9.48
C THR A 49 -4.51 -5.24 -9.38
N PHE A 50 -4.38 -4.62 -8.21
CA PHE A 50 -3.36 -3.64 -7.89
C PHE A 50 -2.68 -4.04 -6.58
N GLY A 51 -1.58 -3.39 -6.28
CA GLY A 51 -0.91 -3.65 -5.01
C GLY A 51 -0.05 -2.49 -4.57
N ILE A 52 0.34 -2.59 -3.31
CA ILE A 52 1.34 -1.72 -2.70
C ILE A 52 2.37 -2.62 -2.04
N TYR A 53 3.64 -2.32 -2.24
CA TYR A 53 4.73 -2.96 -1.50
C TYR A 53 5.60 -1.88 -0.89
N ASP A 54 5.79 -1.95 0.41
CA ASP A 54 6.61 -0.98 1.12
C ASP A 54 7.49 -1.66 2.16
N THR A 55 8.57 -0.98 2.53
CA THR A 55 9.55 -1.54 3.44
C THR A 55 9.90 -0.56 4.55
N PHE A 56 10.37 -1.11 5.67
CA PHE A 56 10.67 -0.40 6.91
C PHE A 56 11.94 -0.99 7.54
N ASP A 57 12.72 -0.16 8.22
CA ASP A 57 13.91 -0.64 8.90
C ASP A 57 13.57 -1.53 10.10
N ASP A 58 12.45 -1.22 10.77
CA ASP A 58 12.04 -1.93 11.97
C ASP A 58 10.51 -2.02 12.08
N ASP A 59 10.06 -2.75 13.10
CA ASP A 59 8.63 -2.94 13.31
C ASP A 59 7.93 -1.64 13.72
N ALA A 60 8.62 -0.74 14.41
CA ALA A 60 8.04 0.55 14.80
C ALA A 60 7.66 1.38 13.57
N GLY A 61 8.52 1.41 12.54
CA GLY A 61 8.23 2.08 11.28
C GLY A 61 7.04 1.46 10.56
N ARG A 62 6.95 0.14 10.57
CA ARG A 62 5.82 -0.59 9.95
C ARG A 62 4.52 -0.29 10.69
N GLN A 63 4.52 -0.30 12.02
CA GLN A 63 3.32 0.02 12.80
C GLN A 63 2.89 1.47 12.60
N ALA A 64 3.83 2.40 12.53
CA ALA A 64 3.53 3.80 12.26
C ALA A 64 2.84 3.96 10.89
N HIS A 65 3.29 3.22 9.87
CA HIS A 65 2.68 3.23 8.55
C HIS A 65 1.24 2.71 8.60
N LEU A 66 1.01 1.59 9.28
CA LEU A 66 -0.34 1.00 9.40
C LEU A 66 -1.32 1.92 10.13
N ASN A 67 -0.84 2.82 10.96
CA ASN A 67 -1.64 3.81 11.67
C ASN A 67 -1.58 5.21 11.02
N GLY A 68 -0.94 5.32 9.87
CA GLY A 68 -0.69 6.61 9.20
C GLY A 68 -1.81 7.03 8.25
N GLU A 69 -1.58 8.18 7.61
CA GLU A 69 -2.59 8.83 6.77
C GLU A 69 -2.91 8.04 5.50
N ILE A 70 -1.91 7.38 4.89
CA ILE A 70 -2.16 6.63 3.67
C ILE A 70 -3.03 5.39 3.94
N ALA A 71 -2.81 4.70 5.06
CA ALA A 71 -3.64 3.58 5.45
C ALA A 71 -5.08 4.03 5.73
N LYS A 72 -5.24 5.15 6.44
CA LYS A 72 -6.57 5.73 6.70
C LYS A 72 -7.27 6.08 5.40
N ALA A 73 -6.57 6.72 4.47
CA ALA A 73 -7.13 7.08 3.17
C ALA A 73 -7.59 5.85 2.39
N LEU A 74 -6.78 4.77 2.40
CA LEU A 74 -7.12 3.52 1.73
C LEU A 74 -8.43 2.95 2.29
N PHE A 75 -8.55 2.85 3.62
CA PHE A 75 -9.75 2.31 4.23
C PHE A 75 -10.98 3.20 4.00
N GLN A 76 -10.81 4.50 3.83
CA GLN A 76 -11.91 5.40 3.50
C GLN A 76 -12.46 5.17 2.08
N VAL A 77 -11.59 4.89 1.11
CA VAL A 77 -12.03 4.69 -0.28
C VAL A 77 -12.37 3.23 -0.58
N ALA A 78 -11.95 2.28 0.27
CA ALA A 78 -12.15 0.86 0.02
C ALA A 78 -13.60 0.48 -0.27
N PRO A 79 -14.62 0.95 0.48
CA PRO A 79 -16.02 0.60 0.17
C PRO A 79 -16.46 1.02 -1.22
N ASP A 80 -15.92 2.11 -1.76
CA ASP A 80 -16.29 2.62 -3.08
C ASP A 80 -15.50 1.98 -4.21
N LEU A 81 -14.22 1.70 -4.00
CA LEU A 81 -13.30 1.31 -5.06
C LEU A 81 -12.97 -0.18 -5.10
N LEU A 82 -13.04 -0.88 -3.96
CA LEU A 82 -12.57 -2.25 -3.86
C LEU A 82 -13.71 -3.26 -3.84
N ALA A 83 -13.54 -4.36 -4.59
CA ALA A 83 -14.49 -5.46 -4.65
C ALA A 83 -14.53 -6.29 -3.37
N LYS A 84 -13.44 -6.24 -2.58
CA LYS A 84 -13.32 -6.93 -1.31
C LYS A 84 -12.34 -6.16 -0.42
N ASP A 85 -12.25 -6.54 0.85
CA ASP A 85 -11.32 -5.89 1.78
C ASP A 85 -9.88 -5.98 1.28
N PRO A 86 -9.05 -4.95 1.54
CA PRO A 86 -7.63 -5.05 1.23
C PRO A 86 -6.99 -6.27 1.88
N ASP A 87 -6.19 -7.01 1.11
CA ASP A 87 -5.44 -8.16 1.62
C ASP A 87 -4.05 -7.63 2.04
N ILE A 88 -3.88 -7.40 3.33
CA ILE A 88 -2.67 -6.78 3.88
C ILE A 88 -1.84 -7.84 4.58
N ARG A 89 -0.62 -8.06 4.07
CA ARG A 89 0.28 -9.11 4.57
C ARG A 89 1.58 -8.51 5.06
N PRO A 90 1.89 -8.64 6.36
CA PRO A 90 3.23 -8.33 6.85
C PRO A 90 4.21 -9.36 6.28
N VAL A 91 5.35 -8.87 5.81
CA VAL A 91 6.39 -9.75 5.24
C VAL A 91 7.74 -9.43 5.88
N GLY A 92 8.63 -10.42 5.86
CA GLY A 92 10.03 -10.22 6.20
C GLY A 92 10.85 -10.07 4.92
N VAL A 93 11.75 -9.10 4.89
CA VAL A 93 12.63 -8.90 3.74
C VAL A 93 13.86 -9.79 3.91
N LEU A 94 14.06 -10.70 2.97
CA LEU A 94 15.19 -11.63 3.01
C LEU A 94 16.44 -11.04 2.38
N ALA A 95 16.26 -10.25 1.32
CA ALA A 95 17.34 -9.63 0.58
C ALA A 95 16.83 -8.38 -0.12
N ALA A 96 17.66 -7.37 -0.23
CA ALA A 96 17.34 -6.15 -0.96
C ALA A 96 18.58 -5.72 -1.74
N LYS A 97 18.34 -5.17 -2.93
CA LYS A 97 19.40 -4.62 -3.76
C LYS A 97 19.81 -3.23 -3.27
#